data_83c1cd572d2560b75bd9c2ae862bab18
#
_entry.id   83c1cd572d2560b75bd9c2ae862bab18
#
_cell.length_a   1.000
_cell.length_b   1.000
_cell.length_c   1.000
_cell.angle_alpha   90.00
_cell.angle_beta   90.00
_cell.angle_gamma   90.00
#
_symmetry.space_group_name_H-M   'P 1'
#
loop_
_entity.id
_entity.type
_entity.pdbx_description
1 polymer ?
#
loop_
_entity_poly.entity_id
_entity_poly.type
_entity_poly.pdbx_seq_one_letter_code
_entity_poly.pdbx_strand_id
1 'polypeptide(L)'
;MSNNIPVVNVTPPPESGNQTVDLYASREKIYTRAFTGLFRNLRMLGGALLFLIYFGTVWLNWGGHQAVWWNLPERKFYIFGATFWPQDFILLSGILIVSAFGLFFITVYAGRVWCGYTCPQSVWTWIFMWCEKVTEGDRNQRIKLDKAPMSANKFGRKFVKHSLWLLIGFLTGLTFVGYFSPIRDLITEFFTGQADSWAYFWVGFFTLATYGNAGWLREQVCIYMCPYARFQSVMFDKDTLIVSYDPRRGELRGPRKKDQDYKTQGLGDCIDCTMCVQVCPTGIDIRDGLQVECIGCAACIDACDSIMDKMNYPRGLISYTTEHNLSGQVTHTLRPRLIGYAAVLLLMIGLLVSAFFMRSLVGFDVSKDRVLYRENAEGRIENVYSLKVMNKDQVDHTYVLDVTGLPDLKLQGRREFKVAAGDIFSMPVELSIAPEKLPSSTNEVIFLLKDADGDAHAETRSRFIGPQVR
;
A
#
# COMPACT_ATOMS: atom_id res chain seq x y z
N MET A 1 -24.71 -22.09 26.18
CA MET A 1 -23.77 -21.39 27.06
C MET A 1 -23.75 -19.94 26.61
N SER A 2 -24.47 -19.05 27.32
CA SER A 2 -24.61 -17.64 26.98
C SER A 2 -23.36 -16.89 27.43
N ASN A 3 -22.58 -16.41 26.48
CA ASN A 3 -21.48 -15.49 26.75
C ASN A 3 -22.06 -14.12 27.06
N ASN A 4 -22.18 -13.78 28.32
CA ASN A 4 -22.41 -12.42 28.78
C ASN A 4 -21.14 -11.62 28.56
N ILE A 5 -21.13 -10.78 27.53
CA ILE A 5 -20.16 -9.68 27.39
C ILE A 5 -20.49 -8.70 28.53
N PRO A 6 -19.54 -8.33 29.40
CA PRO A 6 -19.80 -7.32 30.42
C PRO A 6 -20.05 -5.99 29.72
N VAL A 7 -21.31 -5.59 29.64
CA VAL A 7 -21.68 -4.24 29.25
C VAL A 7 -21.30 -3.35 30.43
N VAL A 8 -20.29 -2.51 30.27
CA VAL A 8 -20.00 -1.42 31.20
C VAL A 8 -21.20 -0.48 31.11
N ASN A 9 -22.05 -0.51 32.13
CA ASN A 9 -23.11 0.48 32.30
C ASN A 9 -22.44 1.84 32.51
N VAL A 10 -22.36 2.60 31.43
CA VAL A 10 -22.09 4.05 31.53
C VAL A 10 -23.39 4.65 32.06
N THR A 11 -23.47 4.82 33.38
CA THR A 11 -24.52 5.64 33.99
C THR A 11 -24.43 7.05 33.39
N PRO A 12 -25.47 7.55 32.71
CA PRO A 12 -25.46 8.92 32.25
C PRO A 12 -25.37 9.86 33.46
N PRO A 13 -24.61 10.97 33.36
CA PRO A 13 -24.60 11.97 34.42
C PRO A 13 -26.04 12.51 34.64
N PRO A 14 -26.39 12.97 35.86
CA PRO A 14 -27.74 13.39 36.20
C PRO A 14 -28.20 14.52 35.28
N GLU A 15 -29.42 14.39 34.79
CA GLU A 15 -30.09 15.35 33.90
C GLU A 15 -30.17 16.74 34.56
N SER A 16 -29.42 17.68 34.05
CA SER A 16 -29.67 19.11 34.29
C SER A 16 -29.64 19.85 32.95
N GLY A 17 -30.83 20.18 32.48
CA GLY A 17 -31.06 21.17 31.45
C GLY A 17 -30.69 20.74 30.03
N ASN A 18 -31.52 20.99 29.04
CA ASN A 18 -31.36 20.78 27.59
C ASN A 18 -29.91 20.88 27.13
N GLN A 19 -29.15 19.77 27.26
CA GLN A 19 -27.88 19.63 26.58
C GLN A 19 -28.19 19.13 25.16
N THR A 20 -28.15 20.06 24.21
CA THR A 20 -27.97 19.70 22.81
C THR A 20 -26.72 18.86 22.76
N VAL A 21 -26.83 17.54 22.54
CA VAL A 21 -25.71 16.67 22.28
C VAL A 21 -25.15 17.11 20.93
N ASP A 22 -24.07 17.86 20.95
CA ASP A 22 -23.32 18.16 19.73
C ASP A 22 -22.76 16.84 19.22
N LEU A 23 -23.41 16.28 18.20
CA LEU A 23 -23.00 15.04 17.53
C LEU A 23 -21.60 15.18 16.87
N TYR A 24 -21.13 16.41 16.72
CA TYR A 24 -19.82 16.75 16.16
C TYR A 24 -19.04 17.62 17.14
N ALA A 25 -18.26 16.99 18.00
CA ALA A 25 -17.30 17.73 18.81
C ALA A 25 -16.35 18.51 17.90
N SER A 26 -16.19 19.82 18.16
CA SER A 26 -15.24 20.65 17.41
C SER A 26 -13.84 20.07 17.58
N ARG A 27 -13.09 19.96 16.47
CA ARG A 27 -11.73 19.43 16.49
C ARG A 27 -10.81 20.30 17.35
N GLU A 28 -10.26 19.74 18.41
CA GLU A 28 -9.17 20.36 19.12
C GLU A 28 -7.82 20.03 18.47
N LYS A 29 -6.96 21.06 18.29
CA LYS A 29 -5.63 20.86 17.73
C LYS A 29 -4.72 20.14 18.72
N ILE A 30 -4.22 18.98 18.34
CA ILE A 30 -3.30 18.19 19.16
C ILE A 30 -1.88 18.74 19.04
N TYR A 31 -1.31 19.15 20.18
CA TYR A 31 0.08 19.61 20.30
C TYR A 31 0.93 18.51 20.91
N THR A 32 1.66 17.79 20.06
CA THR A 32 2.54 16.71 20.52
C THR A 32 3.86 17.23 21.08
N ARG A 33 4.34 16.63 22.16
CA ARG A 33 5.64 16.90 22.75
C ARG A 33 6.71 15.98 22.13
N ALA A 34 7.93 16.49 21.99
CA ALA A 34 9.05 15.67 21.56
C ALA A 34 9.48 14.70 22.67
N PHE A 35 9.85 13.49 22.29
CA PHE A 35 10.33 12.43 23.16
C PHE A 35 11.51 11.71 22.52
N THR A 36 12.24 10.93 23.30
CA THR A 36 13.36 10.09 22.86
C THR A 36 13.17 8.69 23.47
N GLY A 37 13.58 7.66 22.76
CA GLY A 37 13.50 6.30 23.23
C GLY A 37 13.68 5.27 22.13
N LEU A 38 13.59 3.99 22.48
CA LEU A 38 13.78 2.86 21.59
C LEU A 38 12.73 2.83 20.45
N PHE A 39 11.46 2.95 20.83
CA PHE A 39 10.36 2.85 19.87
C PHE A 39 10.34 4.03 18.91
N ARG A 40 10.74 5.23 19.37
CA ARG A 40 10.97 6.37 18.48
C ARG A 40 12.04 6.05 17.43
N ASN A 41 13.17 5.47 17.84
CA ASN A 41 14.26 5.15 16.93
C ASN A 41 13.86 4.06 15.92
N LEU A 42 13.11 3.04 16.33
CA LEU A 42 12.55 2.02 15.43
C LEU A 42 11.59 2.64 14.40
N ARG A 43 10.75 3.59 14.81
CA ARG A 43 9.88 4.33 13.88
C ARG A 43 10.67 5.18 12.89
N MET A 44 11.73 5.83 13.35
CA MET A 44 12.61 6.61 12.47
C MET A 44 13.29 5.71 11.44
N LEU A 45 13.80 4.54 11.86
CA LEU A 45 14.43 3.58 10.97
C LEU A 45 13.43 3.03 9.93
N GLY A 46 12.25 2.59 10.38
CA GLY A 46 11.20 2.10 9.48
C GLY A 46 10.72 3.17 8.50
N GLY A 47 10.51 4.41 8.98
CA GLY A 47 10.17 5.54 8.13
C GLY A 47 11.26 5.89 7.13
N ALA A 48 12.53 5.92 7.55
CA ALA A 48 13.67 6.18 6.67
C ALA A 48 13.80 5.11 5.58
N LEU A 49 13.62 3.83 5.91
CA LEU A 49 13.62 2.75 4.94
C LEU A 49 12.51 2.91 3.89
N LEU A 50 11.29 3.21 4.34
CA LEU A 50 10.15 3.46 3.43
C LEU A 50 10.40 4.66 2.52
N PHE A 51 10.98 5.75 3.06
CA PHE A 51 11.36 6.91 2.26
C PHE A 51 12.44 6.58 1.23
N LEU A 52 13.46 5.82 1.63
CA LEU A 52 14.52 5.40 0.73
C LEU A 52 13.95 4.53 -0.41
N ILE A 53 13.06 3.61 -0.10
CA ILE A 53 12.37 2.80 -1.11
C ILE A 53 11.51 3.72 -2.00
N TYR A 54 10.65 4.56 -1.44
CA TYR A 54 9.72 5.37 -2.20
C TYR A 54 10.42 6.42 -3.08
N PHE A 55 11.34 7.20 -2.52
CA PHE A 55 12.06 8.24 -3.27
C PHE A 55 13.25 7.71 -4.05
N GLY A 56 13.83 6.57 -3.67
CA GLY A 56 15.05 6.02 -4.28
C GLY A 56 14.78 5.14 -5.49
N THR A 57 13.80 4.25 -5.44
CA THR A 57 13.58 3.28 -6.51
C THR A 57 13.23 3.91 -7.86
N VAL A 58 12.60 5.08 -7.86
CA VAL A 58 12.28 5.82 -9.09
C VAL A 58 13.52 6.28 -9.86
N TRP A 59 14.68 6.41 -9.20
CA TRP A 59 15.94 6.84 -9.81
C TRP A 59 16.80 5.69 -10.35
N LEU A 60 16.45 4.45 -9.97
CA LEU A 60 17.19 3.28 -10.42
C LEU A 60 16.84 2.97 -11.87
N ASN A 61 17.86 2.58 -12.65
CA ASN A 61 17.70 2.10 -14.01
C ASN A 61 18.03 0.61 -14.09
N TRP A 62 17.30 -0.11 -14.92
CA TRP A 62 17.49 -1.53 -15.20
C TRP A 62 17.21 -1.80 -16.67
N GLY A 63 18.09 -2.48 -17.37
CA GLY A 63 17.87 -2.88 -18.77
C GLY A 63 17.60 -1.70 -19.75
N GLY A 64 18.19 -0.51 -19.49
CA GLY A 64 18.03 0.68 -20.37
C GLY A 64 16.83 1.56 -20.08
N HIS A 65 15.96 1.19 -19.13
CA HIS A 65 14.81 1.96 -18.68
C HIS A 65 14.77 2.11 -17.16
N GLN A 66 13.82 2.91 -16.64
CA GLN A 66 13.60 3.04 -15.20
C GLN A 66 13.20 1.70 -14.59
N ALA A 67 13.83 1.31 -13.47
CA ALA A 67 13.67 -0.02 -12.86
C ALA A 67 12.24 -0.32 -12.38
N VAL A 68 11.52 0.71 -11.92
CA VAL A 68 10.09 0.63 -11.60
C VAL A 68 9.39 1.72 -12.41
N TRP A 69 8.68 1.32 -13.45
CA TRP A 69 8.02 2.24 -14.36
C TRP A 69 6.69 1.67 -14.84
N TRP A 70 5.64 2.40 -14.64
CA TRP A 70 4.28 2.05 -15.06
C TRP A 70 3.90 2.85 -16.30
N ASN A 71 4.34 2.38 -17.46
CA ASN A 71 4.06 3.00 -18.75
C ASN A 71 2.61 2.73 -19.16
N LEU A 72 1.71 3.65 -18.80
CA LEU A 72 0.27 3.53 -19.12
C LEU A 72 -0.03 3.67 -20.61
N PRO A 73 0.59 4.57 -21.38
CA PRO A 73 0.38 4.67 -22.82
C PRO A 73 0.66 3.36 -23.55
N GLU A 74 1.78 2.72 -23.26
CA GLU A 74 2.15 1.44 -23.88
C GLU A 74 1.55 0.22 -23.17
N ARG A 75 0.91 0.43 -22.00
CA ARG A 75 0.34 -0.64 -21.15
C ARG A 75 1.40 -1.66 -20.73
N LYS A 76 2.61 -1.21 -20.46
CA LYS A 76 3.73 -2.00 -19.98
C LYS A 76 4.10 -1.59 -18.57
N PHE A 77 4.30 -2.55 -17.69
CA PHE A 77 4.65 -2.29 -16.28
C PHE A 77 5.99 -2.95 -15.99
N TYR A 78 7.02 -2.14 -15.86
CA TYR A 78 8.37 -2.60 -15.58
C TYR A 78 8.60 -2.64 -14.07
N ILE A 79 9.02 -3.77 -13.56
CA ILE A 79 9.45 -3.95 -12.17
C ILE A 79 10.78 -4.71 -12.20
N PHE A 80 11.88 -3.97 -12.10
CA PHE A 80 13.24 -4.47 -12.30
C PHE A 80 13.39 -5.24 -13.63
N GLY A 81 13.83 -6.50 -13.58
CA GLY A 81 13.98 -7.37 -14.74
C GLY A 81 12.70 -8.05 -15.25
N ALA A 82 11.51 -7.62 -14.80
CA ALA A 82 10.25 -8.22 -15.21
C ALA A 82 9.33 -7.20 -15.88
N THR A 83 8.82 -7.53 -17.06
CA THR A 83 7.79 -6.76 -17.76
C THR A 83 6.44 -7.44 -17.56
N PHE A 84 5.46 -6.68 -17.07
CA PHE A 84 4.09 -7.13 -16.87
C PHE A 84 3.16 -6.42 -17.85
N TRP A 85 2.17 -7.14 -18.32
CA TRP A 85 1.15 -6.68 -19.25
C TRP A 85 -0.23 -6.67 -18.58
N PRO A 86 -1.25 -6.03 -19.18
CA PRO A 86 -2.60 -6.06 -18.63
C PRO A 86 -3.15 -7.47 -18.37
N GLN A 87 -2.73 -8.47 -19.16
CA GLN A 87 -3.10 -9.86 -18.96
C GLN A 87 -2.55 -10.44 -17.65
N ASP A 88 -1.47 -9.88 -17.13
CA ASP A 88 -0.83 -10.32 -15.88
C ASP A 88 -1.46 -9.64 -14.63
N PHE A 89 -2.54 -8.85 -14.78
CA PHE A 89 -3.23 -8.19 -13.66
C PHE A 89 -3.78 -9.16 -12.61
N ILE A 90 -3.95 -10.43 -12.96
CA ILE A 90 -4.28 -11.47 -11.98
C ILE A 90 -3.20 -11.58 -10.89
N LEU A 91 -1.93 -11.41 -11.25
CA LEU A 91 -0.82 -11.39 -10.29
C LEU A 91 -0.88 -10.16 -9.38
N LEU A 92 -1.20 -8.98 -9.93
CA LEU A 92 -1.40 -7.76 -9.14
C LEU A 92 -2.56 -7.94 -8.15
N SER A 93 -3.68 -8.49 -8.61
CA SER A 93 -4.82 -8.79 -7.72
C SER A 93 -4.41 -9.77 -6.62
N GLY A 94 -3.64 -10.80 -6.96
CA GLY A 94 -3.08 -11.77 -6.01
C GLY A 94 -2.19 -11.09 -4.96
N ILE A 95 -1.28 -10.19 -5.38
CA ILE A 95 -0.40 -9.43 -4.47
C ILE A 95 -1.24 -8.57 -3.51
N LEU A 96 -2.28 -7.88 -4.00
CA LEU A 96 -3.14 -7.05 -3.16
C LEU A 96 -3.90 -7.88 -2.13
N ILE A 97 -4.43 -9.05 -2.52
CA ILE A 97 -5.13 -9.96 -1.63
C ILE A 97 -4.17 -10.52 -0.57
N VAL A 98 -2.99 -11.02 -0.98
CA VAL A 98 -1.95 -11.52 -0.06
C VAL A 98 -1.52 -10.43 0.92
N SER A 99 -1.34 -9.18 0.44
CA SER A 99 -0.98 -8.04 1.28
C SER A 99 -2.08 -7.71 2.31
N ALA A 100 -3.35 -7.78 1.91
CA ALA A 100 -4.48 -7.56 2.83
C ALA A 100 -4.54 -8.66 3.91
N PHE A 101 -4.38 -9.94 3.53
CA PHE A 101 -4.32 -11.04 4.50
C PHE A 101 -3.08 -10.97 5.40
N GLY A 102 -1.94 -10.55 4.86
CA GLY A 102 -0.72 -10.30 5.64
C GLY A 102 -0.94 -9.21 6.70
N LEU A 103 -1.64 -8.15 6.31
CA LEU A 103 -2.02 -7.07 7.23
C LEU A 103 -2.98 -7.57 8.32
N PHE A 104 -3.95 -8.42 7.98
CA PHE A 104 -4.83 -9.05 8.96
C PHE A 104 -4.08 -9.99 9.90
N PHE A 105 -3.16 -10.80 9.40
CA PHE A 105 -2.30 -11.65 10.21
C PHE A 105 -1.50 -10.84 11.24
N ILE A 106 -0.83 -9.76 10.78
CA ILE A 106 -0.08 -8.86 11.66
C ILE A 106 -1.00 -8.22 12.70
N THR A 107 -2.23 -7.86 12.33
CA THR A 107 -3.21 -7.25 13.24
C THR A 107 -3.64 -8.21 14.35
N VAL A 108 -3.92 -9.44 14.02
CA VAL A 108 -4.29 -10.46 15.03
C VAL A 108 -3.12 -10.73 15.98
N TYR A 109 -1.89 -10.71 15.51
CA TYR A 109 -0.69 -10.92 16.32
C TYR A 109 -0.29 -9.69 17.15
N ALA A 110 -0.07 -8.55 16.49
CA ALA A 110 0.56 -7.36 17.05
C ALA A 110 -0.32 -6.11 16.99
N GLY A 111 -1.63 -6.25 16.85
CA GLY A 111 -2.58 -5.15 16.87
C GLY A 111 -2.28 -4.10 15.79
N ARG A 112 -2.08 -2.85 16.19
CA ARG A 112 -1.90 -1.71 15.29
C ARG A 112 -0.43 -1.35 15.00
N VAL A 113 0.49 -2.30 15.10
CA VAL A 113 1.91 -2.03 14.85
C VAL A 113 2.15 -1.46 13.44
N TRP A 114 1.44 -1.94 12.43
CA TRP A 114 1.49 -1.38 11.08
C TRP A 114 1.17 0.12 11.06
N CYS A 115 0.08 0.53 11.72
CA CYS A 115 -0.34 1.93 11.78
C CYS A 115 0.70 2.82 12.47
N GLY A 116 1.39 2.29 13.49
CA GLY A 116 2.38 3.04 14.26
C GLY A 116 3.72 3.23 13.56
N TYR A 117 4.16 2.28 12.71
CA TYR A 117 5.54 2.23 12.23
C TYR A 117 5.70 2.37 10.71
N THR A 118 4.77 1.80 9.92
CA THR A 118 4.96 1.65 8.48
C THR A 118 3.85 2.27 7.64
N CYS A 119 2.70 2.58 8.23
CA CYS A 119 1.60 3.22 7.50
C CYS A 119 2.05 4.57 6.91
N PRO A 120 1.89 4.81 5.59
CA PRO A 120 2.29 6.07 4.96
C PRO A 120 1.69 7.30 5.66
N GLN A 121 0.41 7.29 6.00
CA GLN A 121 -0.24 8.42 6.69
C GLN A 121 0.49 8.77 8.00
N SER A 122 0.86 7.77 8.81
CA SER A 122 1.55 8.00 10.08
C SER A 122 2.99 8.50 9.88
N VAL A 123 3.69 7.99 8.87
CA VAL A 123 5.07 8.38 8.54
C VAL A 123 5.11 9.83 8.04
N TRP A 124 4.25 10.21 7.08
CA TRP A 124 4.18 11.59 6.59
C TRP A 124 3.73 12.58 7.66
N THR A 125 2.71 12.23 8.45
CA THR A 125 2.25 13.05 9.57
C THR A 125 3.39 13.30 10.57
N TRP A 126 4.21 12.28 10.84
CA TRP A 126 5.33 12.42 11.78
C TRP A 126 6.41 13.38 11.25
N ILE A 127 6.71 13.35 9.95
CA ILE A 127 7.64 14.28 9.32
C ILE A 127 7.10 15.71 9.35
N PHE A 128 5.81 15.89 9.10
CA PHE A 128 5.15 17.19 9.20
C PHE A 128 5.19 17.74 10.64
N MET A 129 5.00 16.88 11.64
CA MET A 129 5.18 17.26 13.05
C MET A 129 6.66 17.60 13.38
N TRP A 130 7.62 16.92 12.74
CA TRP A 130 9.03 17.28 12.86
C TRP A 130 9.30 18.66 12.27
N CYS A 131 8.75 19.00 11.11
CA CYS A 131 8.83 20.34 10.55
C CYS A 131 8.25 21.41 11.50
N GLU A 132 7.12 21.13 12.15
CA GLU A 132 6.55 22.01 13.17
C GLU A 132 7.52 22.23 14.33
N LYS A 133 8.15 21.17 14.82
CA LYS A 133 9.14 21.26 15.91
C LYS A 133 10.33 22.14 15.52
N VAL A 134 10.84 21.98 14.31
CA VAL A 134 11.99 22.76 13.83
C VAL A 134 11.66 24.25 13.66
N THR A 135 10.47 24.56 13.16
CA THR A 135 10.08 25.93 12.82
C THR A 135 9.42 26.69 13.98
N GLU A 136 8.52 26.03 14.68
CA GLU A 136 7.70 26.65 15.75
C GLU A 136 8.17 26.27 17.17
N GLY A 137 9.02 25.25 17.29
CA GLY A 137 9.52 24.73 18.56
C GLY A 137 8.70 23.58 19.14
N ASP A 138 8.97 23.20 20.40
CA ASP A 138 8.26 22.11 21.06
C ASP A 138 6.85 22.53 21.53
N ARG A 139 6.08 21.59 22.03
CA ARG A 139 4.66 21.70 22.41
C ARG A 139 4.30 23.05 23.07
N ASN A 140 4.96 23.40 24.14
CA ASN A 140 4.64 24.61 24.91
C ASN A 140 4.95 25.90 24.12
N GLN A 141 5.99 25.90 23.29
CA GLN A 141 6.33 27.02 22.42
C GLN A 141 5.28 27.21 21.32
N ARG A 142 4.80 26.11 20.73
CA ARG A 142 3.73 26.13 19.72
C ARG A 142 2.41 26.66 20.29
N ILE A 143 2.02 26.22 21.50
CA ILE A 143 0.82 26.72 22.18
C ILE A 143 0.93 28.23 22.43
N LYS A 144 2.09 28.70 22.93
CA LYS A 144 2.34 30.13 23.15
C LYS A 144 2.29 30.93 21.84
N LEU A 145 2.92 30.38 20.77
CA LEU A 145 2.94 31.02 19.44
C LEU A 145 1.53 31.13 18.86
N ASP A 146 0.71 30.09 18.99
CA ASP A 146 -0.66 30.10 18.45
C ASP A 146 -1.57 31.07 19.20
N LYS A 147 -1.40 31.21 20.52
CA LYS A 147 -2.15 32.18 21.35
C LYS A 147 -1.65 33.62 21.21
N ALA A 148 -0.43 33.84 20.75
CA ALA A 148 0.13 35.19 20.56
C ALA A 148 -0.59 35.94 19.45
N PRO A 149 -0.68 37.28 19.52
CA PRO A 149 -1.19 38.09 18.42
C PRO A 149 -0.31 37.94 17.16
N MET A 150 -0.86 38.30 16.01
CA MET A 150 -0.11 38.23 14.75
C MET A 150 1.09 39.20 14.80
N SER A 151 2.28 38.66 14.54
CA SER A 151 3.55 39.42 14.49
C SER A 151 4.40 38.91 13.34
N ALA A 152 5.40 39.70 12.91
CA ALA A 152 6.32 39.29 11.84
C ALA A 152 7.02 37.96 12.16
N ASN A 153 7.41 37.76 13.43
CA ASN A 153 8.01 36.48 13.88
C ASN A 153 7.02 35.30 13.78
N LYS A 154 5.75 35.50 14.21
CA LYS A 154 4.71 34.46 14.07
C LYS A 154 4.44 34.15 12.61
N PHE A 155 4.30 35.17 11.77
CA PHE A 155 4.11 35.02 10.34
C PHE A 155 5.29 34.27 9.69
N GLY A 156 6.53 34.67 9.95
CA GLY A 156 7.71 34.02 9.39
C GLY A 156 7.81 32.54 9.75
N ARG A 157 7.61 32.19 11.03
CA ARG A 157 7.61 30.77 11.48
C ARG A 157 6.51 29.94 10.81
N LYS A 158 5.31 30.49 10.70
CA LYS A 158 4.19 29.82 10.02
C LYS A 158 4.45 29.68 8.53
N PHE A 159 4.97 30.72 7.89
CA PHE A 159 5.34 30.70 6.47
C PHE A 159 6.38 29.62 6.18
N VAL A 160 7.49 29.56 6.93
CA VAL A 160 8.52 28.53 6.75
C VAL A 160 7.95 27.13 6.98
N LYS A 161 7.10 26.94 7.99
CA LYS A 161 6.43 25.66 8.22
C LYS A 161 5.61 25.20 7.00
N HIS A 162 4.73 26.06 6.51
CA HIS A 162 3.87 25.72 5.38
C HIS A 162 4.65 25.53 4.08
N SER A 163 5.73 26.31 3.87
CA SER A 163 6.63 26.13 2.75
C SER A 163 7.34 24.77 2.78
N LEU A 164 7.82 24.33 3.95
CA LEU A 164 8.40 22.99 4.11
C LEU A 164 7.38 21.89 3.86
N TRP A 165 6.15 22.04 4.36
CA TRP A 165 5.07 21.08 4.12
C TRP A 165 4.72 20.98 2.64
N LEU A 166 4.62 22.13 1.94
CA LEU A 166 4.37 22.16 0.50
C LEU A 166 5.54 21.56 -0.29
N LEU A 167 6.78 21.83 0.11
CA LEU A 167 7.95 21.24 -0.53
C LEU A 167 7.97 19.72 -0.40
N ILE A 168 7.72 19.19 0.79
CA ILE A 168 7.65 17.74 1.02
C ILE A 168 6.47 17.14 0.24
N GLY A 169 5.32 17.80 0.24
CA GLY A 169 4.17 17.41 -0.58
C GLY A 169 4.50 17.39 -2.06
N PHE A 170 5.17 18.42 -2.56
CA PHE A 170 5.60 18.54 -3.94
C PHE A 170 6.57 17.42 -4.35
N LEU A 171 7.60 17.18 -3.54
CA LEU A 171 8.53 16.06 -3.77
C LEU A 171 7.81 14.70 -3.77
N THR A 172 6.84 14.52 -2.87
CA THR A 172 6.03 13.32 -2.83
C THR A 172 5.19 13.17 -4.11
N GLY A 173 4.49 14.23 -4.53
CA GLY A 173 3.69 14.22 -5.75
C GLY A 173 4.53 14.02 -7.02
N LEU A 174 5.66 14.70 -7.12
CA LEU A 174 6.59 14.55 -8.25
C LEU A 174 7.16 13.14 -8.35
N THR A 175 7.57 12.56 -7.22
CA THR A 175 8.04 11.17 -7.16
C THR A 175 6.94 10.18 -7.53
N PHE A 176 5.71 10.40 -7.07
CA PHE A 176 4.58 9.53 -7.43
C PHE A 176 4.33 9.53 -8.94
N VAL A 177 4.27 10.69 -9.56
CA VAL A 177 4.11 10.82 -11.01
C VAL A 177 5.33 10.23 -11.74
N GLY A 178 6.52 10.34 -11.15
CA GLY A 178 7.76 9.75 -11.67
C GLY A 178 7.75 8.22 -11.78
N TYR A 179 6.81 7.52 -11.14
CA TYR A 179 6.59 6.08 -11.40
C TYR A 179 5.80 5.82 -12.68
N PHE A 180 5.09 6.82 -13.22
CA PHE A 180 4.31 6.71 -14.46
C PHE A 180 5.01 7.35 -15.66
N SER A 181 5.85 8.35 -15.41
CA SER A 181 6.69 8.98 -16.43
C SER A 181 8.14 8.95 -15.97
N PRO A 182 9.13 8.65 -16.81
CA PRO A 182 10.52 8.56 -16.40
C PRO A 182 10.94 9.81 -15.63
N ILE A 183 11.40 9.65 -14.40
CA ILE A 183 11.60 10.77 -13.45
C ILE A 183 12.57 11.82 -13.98
N ARG A 184 13.59 11.42 -14.74
CA ARG A 184 14.62 12.31 -15.26
C ARG A 184 14.05 13.22 -16.33
N ASP A 185 13.24 12.67 -17.23
CA ASP A 185 12.56 13.40 -18.29
C ASP A 185 11.47 14.28 -17.68
N LEU A 186 10.66 13.71 -16.78
CA LEU A 186 9.60 14.42 -16.07
C LEU A 186 10.13 15.69 -15.36
N ILE A 187 11.25 15.60 -14.65
CA ILE A 187 11.82 16.80 -13.97
C ILE A 187 12.23 17.86 -14.98
N THR A 188 12.93 17.46 -16.04
CA THR A 188 13.38 18.39 -17.07
C THR A 188 12.19 19.08 -17.73
N GLU A 189 11.23 18.30 -18.18
CA GLU A 189 10.01 18.78 -18.85
C GLU A 189 9.13 19.62 -17.92
N PHE A 190 9.01 19.24 -16.65
CA PHE A 190 8.20 19.94 -15.66
C PHE A 190 8.73 21.37 -15.44
N PHE A 191 10.03 21.54 -15.25
CA PHE A 191 10.62 22.85 -14.98
C PHE A 191 10.85 23.69 -16.24
N THR A 192 10.88 23.07 -17.43
CA THR A 192 10.92 23.81 -18.72
C THR A 192 9.53 24.15 -19.27
N GLY A 193 8.46 23.70 -18.60
CA GLY A 193 7.09 23.93 -19.04
C GLY A 193 6.63 23.05 -20.22
N GLN A 194 7.34 21.94 -20.48
CA GLN A 194 7.09 21.04 -21.61
C GLN A 194 6.41 19.73 -21.19
N ALA A 195 6.21 19.49 -19.88
CA ALA A 195 5.54 18.29 -19.39
C ALA A 195 4.07 18.24 -19.84
N ASP A 196 3.53 17.03 -19.96
CA ASP A 196 2.11 16.84 -20.25
C ASP A 196 1.22 17.49 -19.19
N SER A 197 0.09 18.06 -19.62
CA SER A 197 -0.89 18.71 -18.74
C SER A 197 -1.36 17.82 -17.60
N TRP A 198 -1.49 16.50 -17.85
CA TRP A 198 -1.82 15.52 -16.82
C TRP A 198 -0.73 15.36 -15.77
N ALA A 199 0.54 15.49 -16.14
CA ALA A 199 1.65 15.46 -15.17
C ALA A 199 1.56 16.63 -14.18
N TYR A 200 1.32 17.86 -14.66
CA TYR A 200 1.11 19.03 -13.79
C TYR A 200 -0.10 18.85 -12.87
N PHE A 201 -1.21 18.37 -13.42
CA PHE A 201 -2.42 18.11 -12.65
C PHE A 201 -2.16 17.11 -11.50
N TRP A 202 -1.56 15.97 -11.80
CA TRP A 202 -1.34 14.92 -10.79
C TRP A 202 -0.28 15.30 -9.77
N VAL A 203 0.81 15.97 -10.18
CA VAL A 203 1.80 16.51 -9.23
C VAL A 203 1.12 17.50 -8.29
N GLY A 204 0.33 18.42 -8.80
CA GLY A 204 -0.45 19.37 -7.98
C GLY A 204 -1.43 18.67 -7.04
N PHE A 205 -2.19 17.71 -7.56
CA PHE A 205 -3.17 16.95 -6.78
C PHE A 205 -2.51 16.20 -5.60
N PHE A 206 -1.45 15.43 -5.86
CA PHE A 206 -0.75 14.69 -4.81
C PHE A 206 0.02 15.58 -3.83
N THR A 207 0.49 16.74 -4.29
CA THR A 207 1.06 17.77 -3.43
C THR A 207 0.03 18.26 -2.41
N LEU A 208 -1.16 18.65 -2.89
CA LEU A 208 -2.23 19.17 -2.05
C LEU A 208 -2.83 18.06 -1.16
N ALA A 209 -2.99 16.86 -1.69
CA ALA A 209 -3.47 15.71 -0.93
C ALA A 209 -2.51 15.36 0.23
N THR A 210 -1.20 15.33 -0.02
CA THR A 210 -0.18 15.09 1.02
C THR A 210 -0.19 16.21 2.06
N TYR A 211 -0.20 17.46 1.60
CA TYR A 211 -0.28 18.64 2.47
C TYR A 211 -1.55 18.62 3.34
N GLY A 212 -2.70 18.31 2.76
CA GLY A 212 -3.98 18.22 3.47
C GLY A 212 -4.01 17.06 4.48
N ASN A 213 -3.68 15.86 4.02
CA ASN A 213 -3.75 14.65 4.86
C ASN A 213 -2.72 14.65 6.00
N ALA A 214 -1.47 14.98 5.73
CA ALA A 214 -0.42 14.95 6.73
C ALA A 214 -0.33 16.23 7.59
N GLY A 215 -0.69 17.39 7.03
CA GLY A 215 -0.61 18.68 7.71
C GLY A 215 -1.87 19.06 8.47
N TRP A 216 -3.03 18.93 7.83
CA TRP A 216 -4.30 19.41 8.37
C TRP A 216 -5.14 18.30 9.01
N LEU A 217 -5.42 17.23 8.28
CA LEU A 217 -6.31 16.16 8.74
C LEU A 217 -5.64 15.25 9.77
N ARG A 218 -4.37 14.89 9.58
CA ARG A 218 -3.56 14.09 10.50
C ARG A 218 -4.28 12.86 11.06
N GLU A 219 -4.56 12.89 12.39
CA GLU A 219 -5.28 11.85 13.12
C GLU A 219 -6.70 11.63 12.61
N GLN A 220 -7.33 12.65 12.03
CA GLN A 220 -8.70 12.54 11.48
C GLN A 220 -8.77 11.53 10.33
N VAL A 221 -7.71 11.43 9.52
CA VAL A 221 -7.63 10.41 8.47
C VAL A 221 -7.71 9.02 9.09
N CYS A 222 -6.98 8.76 10.19
CA CYS A 222 -6.97 7.47 10.87
C CYS A 222 -8.29 7.17 11.58
N ILE A 223 -8.95 8.18 12.17
CA ILE A 223 -10.14 8.00 13.00
C ILE A 223 -11.40 7.88 12.14
N TYR A 224 -11.54 8.74 11.11
CA TYR A 224 -12.79 8.87 10.35
C TYR A 224 -12.73 8.36 8.91
N MET A 225 -11.60 8.50 8.23
CA MET A 225 -11.49 8.21 6.80
C MET A 225 -10.96 6.79 6.52
N CYS A 226 -10.12 6.24 7.39
CA CYS A 226 -9.48 4.95 7.17
C CYS A 226 -10.41 3.79 7.56
N PRO A 227 -10.94 3.01 6.61
CA PRO A 227 -11.83 1.89 6.93
C PRO A 227 -11.10 0.80 7.71
N TYR A 228 -9.80 0.63 7.45
CA TYR A 228 -8.97 -0.39 8.10
C TYR A 228 -8.90 -0.19 9.62
N ALA A 229 -8.86 1.04 10.11
CA ALA A 229 -8.81 1.33 11.54
C ALA A 229 -10.02 0.77 12.32
N ARG A 230 -11.20 0.74 11.68
CA ARG A 230 -12.42 0.14 12.26
C ARG A 230 -12.39 -1.38 12.19
N PHE A 231 -11.96 -1.95 11.06
CA PHE A 231 -11.82 -3.41 10.94
C PHE A 231 -10.82 -3.97 11.94
N GLN A 232 -9.70 -3.29 12.18
CA GLN A 232 -8.71 -3.73 13.16
C GLN A 232 -9.26 -3.89 14.56
N SER A 233 -10.10 -2.97 15.02
CA SER A 233 -10.63 -3.01 16.40
C SER A 233 -11.48 -4.26 16.68
N VAL A 234 -12.14 -4.80 15.64
CA VAL A 234 -12.94 -6.03 15.73
C VAL A 234 -12.06 -7.30 15.66
N MET A 235 -10.84 -7.16 15.13
CA MET A 235 -9.92 -8.29 14.97
C MET A 235 -9.11 -8.60 16.23
N PHE A 236 -9.08 -7.72 17.21
CA PHE A 236 -8.35 -7.92 18.45
C PHE A 236 -9.01 -9.04 19.28
N ASP A 237 -8.19 -9.80 19.95
CA ASP A 237 -8.57 -10.74 20.98
C ASP A 237 -7.69 -10.54 22.23
N LYS A 238 -7.96 -11.28 23.28
CA LYS A 238 -7.27 -11.13 24.58
C LYS A 238 -5.78 -11.45 24.53
N ASP A 239 -5.31 -12.14 23.50
CA ASP A 239 -3.91 -12.48 23.27
C ASP A 239 -3.23 -11.57 22.23
N THR A 240 -3.93 -10.59 21.67
CA THR A 240 -3.36 -9.62 20.73
C THR A 240 -2.46 -8.65 21.49
N LEU A 241 -1.25 -8.40 20.97
CA LEU A 241 -0.33 -7.41 21.51
C LEU A 241 -0.88 -5.98 21.30
N ILE A 242 -1.07 -5.28 22.39
CA ILE A 242 -1.55 -3.89 22.42
C ILE A 242 -0.62 -3.05 23.28
N VAL A 243 -0.59 -1.74 23.04
CA VAL A 243 0.03 -0.79 23.99
C VAL A 243 -0.97 -0.54 25.10
N SER A 244 -0.60 -0.83 26.32
CA SER A 244 -1.50 -0.63 27.47
C SER A 244 -0.73 -0.15 28.72
N TYR A 245 -1.47 0.54 29.57
CA TYR A 245 -1.06 0.92 30.91
C TYR A 245 -1.43 -0.19 31.91
N ASP A 246 -0.59 -0.49 32.88
CA ASP A 246 -0.90 -1.46 33.94
C ASP A 246 -1.51 -0.74 35.16
N PRO A 247 -2.84 -0.80 35.33
CA PRO A 247 -3.51 -0.13 36.45
C PRO A 247 -3.20 -0.78 37.80
N ARG A 248 -2.88 -2.07 37.84
CA ARG A 248 -2.54 -2.78 39.10
C ARG A 248 -1.26 -2.23 39.71
N ARG A 249 -0.33 -1.81 38.87
CA ARG A 249 0.94 -1.23 39.27
C ARG A 249 0.86 0.31 39.42
N GLY A 250 0.06 0.97 38.60
CA GLY A 250 0.05 2.41 38.42
C GLY A 250 -0.95 3.16 39.27
N GLU A 251 -2.03 2.52 39.71
CA GLU A 251 -3.05 3.16 40.58
C GLU A 251 -2.72 2.96 42.05
N LEU A 252 -3.06 3.89 42.98
CA LEU A 252 -3.64 5.20 42.76
C LEU A 252 -2.60 6.21 42.25
N ARG A 253 -2.99 7.00 41.25
CA ARG A 253 -2.14 8.06 40.68
C ARG A 253 -2.02 9.26 41.61
N GLY A 254 -0.83 9.87 41.70
CA GLY A 254 -0.67 11.10 42.46
C GLY A 254 0.70 11.77 42.28
N PRO A 255 0.75 13.12 42.27
CA PRO A 255 2.00 13.86 42.15
C PRO A 255 2.86 13.68 43.40
N ARG A 256 4.20 13.52 43.22
CA ARG A 256 5.14 13.31 44.31
C ARG A 256 6.57 13.69 43.93
N LYS A 257 7.42 13.86 44.97
CA LYS A 257 8.87 14.06 44.82
C LYS A 257 9.59 12.71 44.66
N LYS A 258 10.78 12.74 44.06
CA LYS A 258 11.58 11.55 43.74
C LYS A 258 11.89 10.67 44.99
N ASP A 259 12.20 11.28 46.13
CA ASP A 259 12.68 10.60 47.32
C ASP A 259 11.56 10.26 48.33
N GLN A 260 10.29 10.42 47.94
CA GLN A 260 9.16 10.19 48.82
C GLN A 260 8.75 8.70 48.74
N ASP A 261 8.62 8.05 49.90
CA ASP A 261 8.06 6.69 49.97
C ASP A 261 6.57 6.75 49.71
N TYR A 262 6.21 6.38 48.49
CA TYR A 262 4.84 6.44 47.97
C TYR A 262 4.02 5.19 48.28
N LYS A 263 4.70 4.05 48.56
CA LYS A 263 4.00 2.79 48.87
C LYS A 263 3.31 2.85 50.23
N THR A 264 3.93 3.56 51.21
CA THR A 264 3.31 3.79 52.52
C THR A 264 2.05 4.67 52.43
N GLN A 265 1.94 5.47 51.34
CA GLN A 265 0.78 6.33 51.08
C GLN A 265 -0.29 5.63 50.21
N GLY A 266 -0.12 4.36 49.89
CA GLY A 266 -1.05 3.62 49.04
C GLY A 266 -1.05 4.08 47.55
N LEU A 267 0.00 4.82 47.11
CA LEU A 267 0.11 5.29 45.75
C LEU A 267 0.80 4.25 44.86
N GLY A 268 0.32 4.13 43.62
CA GLY A 268 0.95 3.32 42.59
C GLY A 268 2.15 4.02 41.93
N ASP A 269 2.78 3.40 40.93
CA ASP A 269 3.97 3.92 40.27
C ASP A 269 3.70 5.15 39.36
N CYS A 270 2.45 5.42 38.98
CA CYS A 270 2.09 6.58 38.16
C CYS A 270 2.11 7.89 38.98
N ILE A 271 2.96 8.84 38.56
CA ILE A 271 3.06 10.17 39.20
C ILE A 271 2.13 11.23 38.62
N ASP A 272 1.20 10.84 37.78
CA ASP A 272 0.24 11.72 37.11
C ASP A 272 0.86 12.87 36.29
N CYS A 273 2.03 12.65 35.71
CA CYS A 273 2.75 13.67 34.91
C CYS A 273 2.16 13.97 33.54
N THR A 274 1.18 13.24 33.08
CA THR A 274 0.49 13.36 31.77
C THR A 274 1.42 13.33 30.54
N MET A 275 2.68 12.90 30.70
CA MET A 275 3.63 12.84 29.58
C MET A 275 3.17 11.88 28.49
N CYS A 276 2.57 10.75 28.85
CA CYS A 276 2.02 9.77 27.89
C CYS A 276 0.95 10.40 26.99
N VAL A 277 0.11 11.27 27.52
CA VAL A 277 -0.92 12.02 26.76
C VAL A 277 -0.27 13.10 25.87
N GLN A 278 0.72 13.83 26.41
CA GLN A 278 1.37 14.93 25.68
C GLN A 278 2.18 14.46 24.46
N VAL A 279 2.70 13.24 24.45
CA VAL A 279 3.45 12.68 23.31
C VAL A 279 2.55 11.96 22.31
N CYS A 280 1.28 11.71 22.67
CA CYS A 280 0.36 10.95 21.84
C CYS A 280 0.00 11.74 20.57
N PRO A 281 0.22 11.18 19.36
CA PRO A 281 -0.12 11.86 18.12
C PRO A 281 -1.63 11.92 17.86
N THR A 282 -2.41 11.05 18.52
CA THR A 282 -3.88 11.03 18.43
C THR A 282 -4.55 11.67 19.64
N GLY A 283 -3.76 12.13 20.64
CA GLY A 283 -4.25 12.90 21.78
C GLY A 283 -4.97 12.09 22.86
N ILE A 284 -4.95 10.76 22.80
CA ILE A 284 -5.63 9.90 23.78
C ILE A 284 -4.90 9.84 25.12
N ASP A 285 -5.63 9.53 26.18
CA ASP A 285 -5.06 9.12 27.45
C ASP A 285 -5.04 7.59 27.55
N ILE A 286 -3.86 7.00 27.38
CA ILE A 286 -3.69 5.54 27.42
C ILE A 286 -3.99 4.93 28.79
N ARG A 287 -4.05 5.75 29.84
CA ARG A 287 -4.36 5.29 31.20
C ARG A 287 -5.84 4.93 31.38
N ASP A 288 -6.69 5.43 30.51
CA ASP A 288 -8.12 5.09 30.47
C ASP A 288 -8.41 3.79 29.72
N GLY A 289 -7.36 3.01 29.43
CA GLY A 289 -7.45 1.73 28.75
C GLY A 289 -7.27 1.81 27.23
N LEU A 290 -7.61 0.71 26.55
CA LEU A 290 -7.49 0.59 25.11
C LEU A 290 -8.57 1.42 24.42
N GLN A 291 -8.16 2.33 23.56
CA GLN A 291 -9.03 3.21 22.76
C GLN A 291 -8.87 2.95 21.27
N VAL A 292 -9.96 3.11 20.53
CA VAL A 292 -9.98 2.88 19.06
C VAL A 292 -9.04 3.81 18.31
N GLU A 293 -8.75 4.98 18.85
CA GLU A 293 -7.86 5.99 18.29
C GLU A 293 -6.37 5.66 18.47
N CYS A 294 -6.04 4.68 19.33
CA CYS A 294 -4.65 4.26 19.54
C CYS A 294 -4.08 3.63 18.27
N ILE A 295 -3.01 4.19 17.72
CA ILE A 295 -2.32 3.66 16.54
C ILE A 295 -1.17 2.69 16.88
N GLY A 296 -0.99 2.30 18.13
CA GLY A 296 0.06 1.37 18.56
C GLY A 296 1.48 1.86 18.35
N CYS A 297 1.72 3.16 18.36
CA CYS A 297 3.02 3.77 18.02
C CYS A 297 4.06 3.76 19.15
N ALA A 298 3.69 3.33 20.34
CA ALA A 298 4.55 3.20 21.53
C ALA A 298 5.26 4.50 22.00
N ALA A 299 4.82 5.68 21.54
CA ALA A 299 5.37 6.96 22.01
C ALA A 299 5.18 7.16 23.52
N CYS A 300 4.05 6.70 24.05
CA CYS A 300 3.74 6.75 25.48
C CYS A 300 4.64 5.81 26.31
N ILE A 301 5.10 4.69 25.76
CA ILE A 301 6.06 3.78 26.41
C ILE A 301 7.39 4.53 26.63
N ASP A 302 8.01 5.03 25.55
CA ASP A 302 9.27 5.77 25.61
C ASP A 302 9.19 6.95 26.59
N ALA A 303 8.08 7.71 26.54
CA ALA A 303 7.88 8.87 27.42
C ALA A 303 7.71 8.46 28.88
N CYS A 304 6.95 7.40 29.16
CA CYS A 304 6.75 6.89 30.51
C CYS A 304 8.04 6.32 31.09
N ASP A 305 8.76 5.49 30.33
CA ASP A 305 10.03 4.91 30.77
C ASP A 305 11.06 5.98 31.10
N SER A 306 11.11 7.08 30.32
CA SER A 306 11.98 8.21 30.63
C SER A 306 11.67 8.90 31.99
N ILE A 307 10.40 8.84 32.41
CA ILE A 307 9.95 9.36 33.71
C ILE A 307 10.23 8.34 34.83
N MET A 308 9.99 7.05 34.55
CA MET A 308 10.30 5.97 35.51
C MET A 308 11.78 5.96 35.86
N ASP A 309 12.66 6.11 34.83
CA ASP A 309 14.12 6.25 35.09
C ASP A 309 14.48 7.45 35.99
N LYS A 310 13.84 8.62 35.76
CA LYS A 310 14.07 9.82 36.60
C LYS A 310 13.62 9.62 38.03
N MET A 311 12.56 8.84 38.23
CA MET A 311 12.01 8.54 39.56
C MET A 311 12.69 7.33 40.22
N ASN A 312 13.63 6.64 39.53
CA ASN A 312 14.21 5.36 39.90
C ASN A 312 13.17 4.25 40.10
N TYR A 313 12.09 4.26 39.30
CA TYR A 313 11.06 3.22 39.29
C TYR A 313 11.33 2.22 38.19
N PRO A 314 10.87 0.97 38.29
CA PRO A 314 10.99 -0.02 37.21
C PRO A 314 10.25 0.45 35.97
N ARG A 315 10.87 0.28 34.79
CA ARG A 315 10.24 0.55 33.49
C ARG A 315 9.04 -0.35 33.23
N GLY A 316 8.29 -0.08 32.15
CA GLY A 316 7.22 -0.93 31.66
C GLY A 316 5.88 -0.70 32.35
N LEU A 317 5.64 0.45 32.96
CA LEU A 317 4.32 0.84 33.44
C LEU A 317 3.32 1.00 32.30
N ILE A 318 3.80 1.47 31.14
CA ILE A 318 3.12 1.36 29.85
C ILE A 318 3.99 0.47 28.99
N SER A 319 3.42 -0.57 28.40
CA SER A 319 4.18 -1.55 27.62
C SER A 319 3.34 -2.19 26.51
N TYR A 320 4.02 -2.88 25.59
CA TYR A 320 3.33 -3.86 24.72
C TYR A 320 2.98 -5.08 25.55
N THR A 321 1.72 -5.36 25.67
CA THR A 321 1.20 -6.46 26.49
C THR A 321 -0.10 -6.99 25.88
N THR A 322 -0.67 -8.02 26.50
CA THR A 322 -1.96 -8.60 26.12
C THR A 322 -2.97 -8.42 27.26
N GLU A 323 -4.26 -8.49 26.97
CA GLU A 323 -5.31 -8.42 28.00
C GLU A 323 -5.18 -9.58 29.01
N HIS A 324 -4.81 -10.78 28.54
CA HIS A 324 -4.53 -11.91 29.43
C HIS A 324 -3.39 -11.61 30.40
N ASN A 325 -2.28 -11.04 29.92
CA ASN A 325 -1.16 -10.68 30.78
C ASN A 325 -1.54 -9.60 31.80
N LEU A 326 -2.31 -8.59 31.39
CA LEU A 326 -2.84 -7.57 32.31
C LEU A 326 -3.75 -8.16 33.39
N SER A 327 -4.50 -9.21 33.09
CA SER A 327 -5.33 -9.94 34.04
C SER A 327 -4.57 -11.01 34.83
N GLY A 328 -3.27 -11.18 34.61
CA GLY A 328 -2.43 -12.18 35.30
C GLY A 328 -2.55 -13.58 34.71
N GLN A 329 -3.13 -13.71 33.53
CA GLN A 329 -3.25 -14.97 32.79
C GLN A 329 -2.10 -15.14 31.80
N VAL A 330 -1.84 -16.37 31.39
CA VAL A 330 -0.79 -16.67 30.40
C VAL A 330 -1.25 -16.29 29.01
N THR A 331 -0.41 -15.58 28.28
CA THR A 331 -0.64 -15.25 26.86
C THR A 331 -0.38 -16.46 25.97
N HIS A 332 -1.32 -16.80 25.10
CA HIS A 332 -1.17 -17.87 24.12
C HIS A 332 -0.77 -17.28 22.76
N THR A 333 0.52 -17.34 22.43
CA THR A 333 1.02 -16.87 21.13
C THR A 333 0.60 -17.79 19.97
N LEU A 334 0.67 -19.12 20.18
CA LEU A 334 0.22 -20.11 19.20
C LEU A 334 -1.24 -20.49 19.46
N ARG A 335 -2.15 -19.75 18.90
CA ARG A 335 -3.61 -19.97 19.03
C ARG A 335 -4.23 -20.38 17.70
N PRO A 336 -5.32 -21.16 17.69
CA PRO A 336 -5.93 -21.69 16.45
C PRO A 336 -6.24 -20.59 15.43
N ARG A 337 -6.69 -19.42 15.91
CA ARG A 337 -6.99 -18.27 15.07
C ARG A 337 -5.75 -17.75 14.33
N LEU A 338 -4.62 -17.57 15.02
CA LEU A 338 -3.38 -17.09 14.42
C LEU A 338 -2.79 -18.13 13.46
N ILE A 339 -2.83 -19.40 13.84
CA ILE A 339 -2.38 -20.51 12.98
C ILE A 339 -3.21 -20.57 11.69
N GLY A 340 -4.55 -20.40 11.81
CA GLY A 340 -5.44 -20.37 10.65
C GLY A 340 -5.09 -19.24 9.67
N TYR A 341 -4.89 -18.00 10.18
CA TYR A 341 -4.45 -16.89 9.34
C TYR A 341 -3.07 -17.13 8.71
N ALA A 342 -2.12 -17.69 9.47
CA ALA A 342 -0.79 -18.02 8.94
C ALA A 342 -0.87 -19.09 7.83
N ALA A 343 -1.64 -20.16 8.04
CA ALA A 343 -1.81 -21.23 7.07
C ALA A 343 -2.43 -20.72 5.74
N VAL A 344 -3.50 -19.93 5.84
CA VAL A 344 -4.14 -19.33 4.66
C VAL A 344 -3.19 -18.38 3.95
N LEU A 345 -2.46 -17.54 4.68
CA LEU A 345 -1.48 -16.60 4.11
C LEU A 345 -0.36 -17.35 3.37
N LEU A 346 0.21 -18.39 3.99
CA LEU A 346 1.26 -19.20 3.35
C LEU A 346 0.75 -19.94 2.11
N LEU A 347 -0.47 -20.47 2.15
CA LEU A 347 -1.11 -21.07 0.99
C LEU A 347 -1.26 -20.06 -0.16
N MET A 348 -1.76 -18.86 0.15
CA MET A 348 -1.94 -17.81 -0.86
C MET A 348 -0.62 -17.32 -1.44
N ILE A 349 0.42 -17.18 -0.62
CA ILE A 349 1.78 -16.85 -1.09
C ILE A 349 2.29 -17.96 -2.01
N GLY A 350 2.12 -19.23 -1.62
CA GLY A 350 2.53 -20.37 -2.43
C GLY A 350 1.82 -20.40 -3.79
N LEU A 351 0.52 -20.16 -3.81
CA LEU A 351 -0.26 -20.06 -5.06
C LEU A 351 0.19 -18.90 -5.94
N LEU A 352 0.45 -17.73 -5.34
CA LEU A 352 0.93 -16.55 -6.07
C LEU A 352 2.31 -16.78 -6.68
N VAL A 353 3.23 -17.35 -5.90
CA VAL A 353 4.59 -17.70 -6.36
C VAL A 353 4.51 -18.74 -7.48
N SER A 354 3.69 -19.78 -7.32
CA SER A 354 3.46 -20.77 -8.36
C SER A 354 2.91 -20.13 -9.65
N ALA A 355 1.90 -19.27 -9.54
CA ALA A 355 1.33 -18.55 -10.67
C ALA A 355 2.36 -17.65 -11.37
N PHE A 356 3.27 -17.03 -10.61
CA PHE A 356 4.36 -16.22 -11.17
C PHE A 356 5.34 -17.06 -12.00
N PHE A 357 5.75 -18.21 -11.51
CA PHE A 357 6.68 -19.09 -12.25
C PHE A 357 6.01 -19.87 -13.39
N MET A 358 4.72 -20.15 -13.28
CA MET A 358 3.96 -20.86 -14.34
C MET A 358 3.42 -19.92 -15.42
N ARG A 359 3.65 -18.60 -15.33
CA ARG A 359 3.16 -17.66 -16.34
C ARG A 359 3.82 -17.93 -17.70
N SER A 360 3.04 -17.86 -18.77
CA SER A 360 3.59 -17.90 -20.13
C SER A 360 4.40 -16.63 -20.41
N LEU A 361 5.64 -16.80 -20.85
CA LEU A 361 6.53 -15.70 -21.27
C LEU A 361 6.21 -15.23 -22.69
N VAL A 362 5.36 -15.96 -23.42
CA VAL A 362 4.92 -15.61 -24.77
C VAL A 362 3.41 -15.41 -24.77
N GLY A 363 2.98 -14.24 -25.20
CA GLY A 363 1.57 -13.97 -25.47
C GLY A 363 1.31 -14.12 -26.97
N PHE A 364 0.34 -14.97 -27.35
CA PHE A 364 -0.02 -15.18 -28.74
C PHE A 364 -1.51 -15.01 -28.92
N ASP A 365 -1.91 -14.02 -29.72
CA ASP A 365 -3.31 -13.72 -30.01
C ASP A 365 -3.52 -13.67 -31.53
N VAL A 366 -4.62 -14.26 -31.97
CA VAL A 366 -5.00 -14.36 -33.39
C VAL A 366 -6.42 -13.86 -33.55
N SER A 367 -6.57 -12.71 -34.15
CA SER A 367 -7.87 -12.13 -34.46
C SER A 367 -8.16 -12.23 -35.96
N LYS A 368 -9.32 -12.83 -36.32
CA LYS A 368 -9.79 -12.88 -37.71
C LYS A 368 -10.28 -11.48 -38.10
N ASP A 369 -9.98 -11.06 -39.33
CA ASP A 369 -10.54 -9.86 -39.94
C ASP A 369 -12.08 -9.94 -40.05
N ARG A 370 -12.73 -8.79 -40.09
CA ARG A 370 -14.19 -8.66 -40.18
C ARG A 370 -14.76 -9.21 -41.49
N VAL A 371 -13.96 -9.27 -42.55
CA VAL A 371 -14.36 -9.86 -43.81
C VAL A 371 -14.53 -11.37 -43.64
N LEU A 372 -15.68 -11.90 -44.04
CA LEU A 372 -16.00 -13.30 -43.83
C LEU A 372 -15.00 -14.20 -44.58
N TYR A 373 -14.83 -14.01 -45.88
CA TYR A 373 -13.83 -14.66 -46.72
C TYR A 373 -13.68 -13.85 -48.03
N ARG A 374 -12.62 -14.11 -48.75
CA ARG A 374 -12.36 -13.61 -50.10
C ARG A 374 -12.06 -14.79 -50.99
N GLU A 375 -12.29 -14.62 -52.30
CA GLU A 375 -11.85 -15.55 -53.33
C GLU A 375 -10.69 -14.87 -54.07
N ASN A 376 -9.55 -15.56 -54.16
CA ASN A 376 -8.40 -15.03 -54.88
C ASN A 376 -8.48 -15.34 -56.38
N ALA A 377 -7.52 -14.80 -57.14
CA ALA A 377 -7.47 -15.00 -58.59
C ALA A 377 -7.31 -16.47 -59.01
N GLU A 378 -6.90 -17.34 -58.12
CA GLU A 378 -6.75 -18.79 -58.34
C GLU A 378 -8.00 -19.57 -57.94
N GLY A 379 -9.08 -18.91 -57.52
CA GLY A 379 -10.33 -19.55 -57.08
C GLY A 379 -10.23 -20.17 -55.67
N ARG A 380 -9.20 -19.84 -54.89
CA ARG A 380 -9.06 -20.32 -53.51
C ARG A 380 -9.78 -19.39 -52.57
N ILE A 381 -10.38 -19.95 -51.52
CA ILE A 381 -11.00 -19.20 -50.43
C ILE A 381 -9.90 -18.70 -49.49
N GLU A 382 -9.89 -17.39 -49.21
CA GLU A 382 -8.92 -16.73 -48.36
C GLU A 382 -9.58 -16.12 -47.13
N ASN A 383 -8.92 -16.29 -45.98
CA ASN A 383 -9.24 -15.59 -44.73
C ASN A 383 -7.99 -14.84 -44.25
N VAL A 384 -8.19 -13.59 -43.80
CA VAL A 384 -7.13 -12.73 -43.28
C VAL A 384 -7.20 -12.72 -41.77
N TYR A 385 -6.05 -12.83 -41.13
CA TYR A 385 -5.90 -12.80 -39.69
C TYR A 385 -4.86 -11.76 -39.32
N SER A 386 -5.07 -11.11 -38.17
CA SER A 386 -4.07 -10.26 -37.52
C SER A 386 -3.49 -11.04 -36.38
N LEU A 387 -2.19 -11.31 -36.46
CA LEU A 387 -1.43 -11.96 -35.40
C LEU A 387 -0.81 -10.90 -34.51
N LYS A 388 -0.85 -11.14 -33.19
CA LYS A 388 -0.09 -10.40 -32.19
C LYS A 388 0.75 -11.36 -31.36
N VAL A 389 2.06 -11.21 -31.43
CA VAL A 389 3.00 -11.96 -30.62
C VAL A 389 3.64 -11.00 -29.63
N MET A 390 3.52 -11.29 -28.35
CA MET A 390 4.09 -10.51 -27.27
C MET A 390 5.23 -11.32 -26.64
N ASN A 391 6.44 -10.81 -26.76
CA ASN A 391 7.58 -11.36 -26.05
C ASN A 391 7.63 -10.73 -24.66
N LYS A 392 7.28 -11.50 -23.62
CA LYS A 392 7.32 -11.04 -22.21
C LYS A 392 8.67 -11.30 -21.54
N ASP A 393 9.59 -11.95 -22.27
CA ASP A 393 10.95 -12.24 -21.79
C ASP A 393 11.87 -11.03 -21.96
N GLN A 394 13.04 -11.08 -21.32
CA GLN A 394 14.08 -10.06 -21.36
C GLN A 394 15.11 -10.25 -22.47
N VAL A 395 14.91 -11.28 -23.30
CA VAL A 395 15.76 -11.60 -24.46
C VAL A 395 14.95 -11.59 -25.75
N ASP A 396 15.64 -11.31 -26.85
CA ASP A 396 15.06 -11.36 -28.18
C ASP A 396 14.81 -12.82 -28.58
N HIS A 397 13.61 -13.11 -29.05
CA HIS A 397 13.27 -14.43 -29.57
C HIS A 397 12.93 -14.41 -31.05
N THR A 398 13.31 -15.46 -31.76
CA THR A 398 12.90 -15.71 -33.15
C THR A 398 11.85 -16.80 -33.16
N TYR A 399 10.67 -16.46 -33.68
CA TYR A 399 9.51 -17.37 -33.74
C TYR A 399 9.21 -17.83 -35.12
N VAL A 400 8.75 -19.08 -35.25
CA VAL A 400 8.25 -19.70 -36.49
C VAL A 400 6.76 -19.95 -36.32
N LEU A 401 5.97 -19.42 -37.28
CA LEU A 401 4.54 -19.63 -37.35
C LEU A 401 4.20 -20.87 -38.17
N ASP A 402 3.42 -21.76 -37.59
CA ASP A 402 2.85 -22.91 -38.25
C ASP A 402 1.31 -22.92 -38.09
N VAL A 403 0.58 -23.50 -39.05
CA VAL A 403 -0.88 -23.55 -38.99
C VAL A 403 -1.34 -24.94 -39.37
N THR A 404 -2.25 -25.48 -38.56
CA THR A 404 -2.83 -26.83 -38.77
C THR A 404 -4.36 -26.78 -38.69
N GLY A 405 -5.04 -27.89 -39.00
CA GLY A 405 -6.49 -28.04 -38.85
C GLY A 405 -7.24 -28.37 -40.15
N LEU A 406 -6.73 -27.96 -41.29
CA LEU A 406 -7.38 -28.27 -42.60
C LEU A 406 -6.38 -28.86 -43.58
N PRO A 407 -6.80 -29.81 -44.46
CA PRO A 407 -5.95 -30.38 -45.50
C PRO A 407 -5.65 -29.32 -46.57
N ASP A 408 -4.41 -29.25 -47.06
CA ASP A 408 -3.94 -28.33 -48.10
C ASP A 408 -4.12 -26.84 -47.79
N LEU A 409 -4.09 -26.50 -46.50
CA LEU A 409 -4.09 -25.13 -46.03
C LEU A 409 -2.75 -24.45 -46.38
N LYS A 410 -2.80 -23.37 -47.14
CA LYS A 410 -1.62 -22.60 -47.51
C LYS A 410 -1.56 -21.34 -46.65
N LEU A 411 -0.43 -21.18 -45.94
CA LEU A 411 -0.10 -19.97 -45.21
C LEU A 411 0.64 -19.02 -46.16
N GLN A 412 0.10 -17.82 -46.33
CA GLN A 412 0.73 -16.74 -47.08
C GLN A 412 1.16 -15.67 -46.08
N GLY A 413 2.41 -15.25 -46.18
CA GLY A 413 3.04 -14.27 -45.24
C GLY A 413 4.37 -14.75 -44.71
N ARG A 414 4.91 -13.96 -43.81
CA ARG A 414 6.20 -14.23 -43.17
C ARG A 414 6.02 -15.33 -42.13
N ARG A 415 6.75 -16.44 -42.28
CA ARG A 415 6.68 -17.54 -41.31
C ARG A 415 7.63 -17.38 -40.14
N GLU A 416 8.79 -16.77 -40.38
CA GLU A 416 9.82 -16.55 -39.37
C GLU A 416 9.97 -15.07 -39.12
N PHE A 417 9.97 -14.66 -37.85
CA PHE A 417 10.10 -13.27 -37.43
C PHE A 417 10.74 -13.15 -36.04
N LYS A 418 11.54 -12.10 -35.87
CA LYS A 418 12.19 -11.77 -34.60
C LYS A 418 11.34 -10.77 -33.84
N VAL A 419 11.18 -11.03 -32.52
CA VAL A 419 10.49 -10.13 -31.58
C VAL A 419 11.47 -9.72 -30.49
N ALA A 420 11.70 -8.44 -30.35
CA ALA A 420 12.60 -7.91 -29.35
C ALA A 420 12.09 -8.17 -27.91
N ALA A 421 12.99 -8.13 -26.95
CA ALA A 421 12.67 -8.27 -25.53
C ALA A 421 11.60 -7.24 -25.10
N GLY A 422 10.55 -7.72 -24.43
CA GLY A 422 9.47 -6.86 -23.95
C GLY A 422 8.66 -6.14 -25.03
N ASP A 423 8.67 -6.59 -26.29
CA ASP A 423 7.98 -5.94 -27.41
C ASP A 423 6.81 -6.75 -27.97
N ILE A 424 5.97 -6.05 -28.76
CA ILE A 424 4.82 -6.64 -29.47
C ILE A 424 5.09 -6.59 -30.96
N PHE A 425 5.05 -7.75 -31.58
CA PHE A 425 5.07 -7.85 -33.02
C PHE A 425 3.66 -8.15 -33.55
N SER A 426 3.19 -7.35 -34.50
CA SER A 426 1.88 -7.55 -35.15
C SER A 426 2.06 -7.68 -36.64
N MET A 427 1.46 -8.70 -37.25
CA MET A 427 1.47 -8.87 -38.70
C MET A 427 0.15 -9.43 -39.19
N PRO A 428 -0.29 -9.06 -40.44
CA PRO A 428 -1.36 -9.74 -41.14
C PRO A 428 -0.84 -11.07 -41.73
N VAL A 429 -1.69 -12.07 -41.68
CA VAL A 429 -1.44 -13.40 -42.27
C VAL A 429 -2.68 -13.84 -43.04
N GLU A 430 -2.47 -14.41 -44.18
CA GLU A 430 -3.55 -14.94 -45.05
C GLU A 430 -3.47 -16.46 -45.09
N LEU A 431 -4.62 -17.09 -44.87
CA LEU A 431 -4.80 -18.53 -45.06
C LEU A 431 -5.66 -18.77 -46.27
N SER A 432 -5.20 -19.62 -47.19
CA SER A 432 -5.95 -19.97 -48.37
C SER A 432 -6.13 -21.49 -48.52
N ILE A 433 -7.32 -21.92 -48.99
CA ILE A 433 -7.67 -23.32 -49.23
C ILE A 433 -8.48 -23.45 -50.48
N ALA A 434 -8.37 -24.60 -51.16
CA ALA A 434 -9.22 -24.91 -52.27
C ALA A 434 -10.67 -25.17 -51.81
N PRO A 435 -11.72 -24.61 -52.46
CA PRO A 435 -13.12 -24.76 -52.04
C PRO A 435 -13.57 -26.19 -51.84
N GLU A 436 -13.06 -27.09 -52.68
CA GLU A 436 -13.36 -28.53 -52.67
C GLU A 436 -12.87 -29.26 -51.40
N LYS A 437 -11.93 -28.68 -50.69
CA LYS A 437 -11.32 -29.26 -49.45
C LYS A 437 -11.88 -28.69 -48.17
N LEU A 438 -12.91 -27.85 -48.26
CA LEU A 438 -13.61 -27.31 -47.10
C LEU A 438 -14.69 -28.29 -46.64
N PRO A 439 -14.57 -28.87 -45.43
CA PRO A 439 -15.58 -29.80 -44.89
C PRO A 439 -16.90 -29.10 -44.52
N SER A 440 -16.84 -27.84 -44.10
CA SER A 440 -18.00 -27.05 -43.72
C SER A 440 -17.77 -25.55 -43.96
N SER A 441 -18.84 -24.75 -43.84
CA SER A 441 -18.74 -23.29 -43.95
C SER A 441 -17.92 -22.62 -42.82
N THR A 442 -17.74 -23.31 -41.70
CA THR A 442 -16.91 -22.84 -40.57
C THR A 442 -16.06 -23.99 -40.06
N ASN A 443 -14.77 -23.84 -40.13
CA ASN A 443 -13.80 -24.87 -39.77
C ASN A 443 -12.86 -24.32 -38.71
N GLU A 444 -12.36 -25.16 -37.80
CA GLU A 444 -11.35 -24.77 -36.81
C GLU A 444 -9.97 -24.84 -37.45
N VAL A 445 -9.17 -23.80 -37.19
CA VAL A 445 -7.73 -23.75 -37.53
C VAL A 445 -6.93 -23.42 -36.29
N ILE A 446 -5.80 -24.06 -36.18
CA ILE A 446 -4.91 -23.93 -35.01
C ILE A 446 -3.61 -23.28 -35.48
N PHE A 447 -3.35 -22.14 -34.94
CA PHE A 447 -2.07 -21.42 -35.10
C PHE A 447 -1.11 -21.86 -34.03
N LEU A 448 0.07 -22.30 -34.44
CA LEU A 448 1.15 -22.76 -33.55
C LEU A 448 2.32 -21.81 -33.69
N LEU A 449 2.79 -21.31 -32.58
CA LEU A 449 4.00 -20.50 -32.50
C LEU A 449 5.11 -21.36 -31.89
N LYS A 450 6.19 -21.59 -32.66
CA LYS A 450 7.36 -22.36 -32.26
C LYS A 450 8.56 -21.45 -32.15
N ASP A 451 9.50 -21.75 -31.24
CA ASP A 451 10.79 -21.11 -31.26
C ASP A 451 11.65 -21.65 -32.43
N ALA A 452 12.73 -20.95 -32.76
CA ALA A 452 13.69 -21.40 -33.78
C ALA A 452 14.28 -22.80 -33.46
N ASP A 453 14.32 -23.18 -32.20
CA ASP A 453 14.76 -24.50 -31.71
C ASP A 453 13.68 -25.58 -31.84
N GLY A 454 12.47 -25.24 -32.29
CA GLY A 454 11.38 -26.16 -32.62
C GLY A 454 10.39 -26.48 -31.51
N ASP A 455 10.61 -25.96 -30.31
CA ASP A 455 9.67 -26.11 -29.19
C ASP A 455 8.41 -25.25 -29.37
N ALA A 456 7.24 -25.83 -29.13
CA ALA A 456 5.96 -25.11 -29.24
C ALA A 456 5.78 -24.22 -27.99
N HIS A 457 5.76 -22.90 -28.18
CA HIS A 457 5.58 -21.94 -27.10
C HIS A 457 4.14 -21.50 -26.87
N ALA A 458 3.33 -21.44 -27.93
CA ALA A 458 1.93 -21.02 -27.80
C ALA A 458 1.07 -21.57 -28.92
N GLU A 459 -0.18 -21.85 -28.59
CA GLU A 459 -1.22 -22.33 -29.49
C GLU A 459 -2.44 -21.41 -29.36
N THR A 460 -3.03 -21.03 -30.51
CA THR A 460 -4.27 -20.26 -30.52
C THR A 460 -5.21 -20.80 -31.58
N ARG A 461 -6.46 -21.02 -31.20
CA ARG A 461 -7.52 -21.52 -32.09
C ARG A 461 -8.29 -20.37 -32.70
N SER A 462 -8.60 -20.49 -34.00
CA SER A 462 -9.40 -19.53 -34.71
C SER A 462 -10.34 -20.25 -35.68
N ARG A 463 -11.22 -19.51 -36.37
CA ARG A 463 -12.19 -20.06 -37.30
C ARG A 463 -11.84 -19.66 -38.73
N PHE A 464 -11.79 -20.63 -39.61
CA PHE A 464 -11.74 -20.42 -41.05
C PHE A 464 -13.17 -20.45 -41.59
N ILE A 465 -13.58 -19.39 -42.27
CA ILE A 465 -14.93 -19.26 -42.83
C ILE A 465 -14.87 -19.37 -44.36
N GLY A 466 -15.75 -20.18 -44.94
CA GLY A 466 -15.90 -20.36 -46.35
C GLY A 466 -17.36 -20.26 -46.78
N PRO A 467 -17.63 -20.42 -48.10
CA PRO A 467 -19.00 -20.49 -48.64
C PRO A 467 -19.75 -21.69 -48.05
N GLN A 468 -21.09 -21.61 -48.05
CA GLN A 468 -21.89 -22.78 -47.68
C GLN A 468 -21.63 -23.91 -48.67
N VAL A 469 -21.16 -25.04 -48.17
CA VAL A 469 -21.05 -26.26 -48.93
C VAL A 469 -22.48 -26.74 -49.20
N ARG A 470 -22.91 -26.75 -50.47
CA ARG A 470 -24.20 -27.28 -50.88
C ARG A 470 -24.11 -28.80 -51.11
#